data_ec07642b36ed5f6ee824d909488540ef
#
_entry.id   ec07642b36ed5f6ee824d909488540ef
#
_cell.length_a   1.000
_cell.length_b   1.000
_cell.length_c   1.000
_cell.angle_alpha   90.00
_cell.angle_beta   90.00
_cell.angle_gamma   90.00
#
_symmetry.space_group_name_H-M   'P 1'
#
loop_
_entity.id
_entity.type
_entity.pdbx_description
1 polymer ?
#
loop_
_entity_poly.entity_id
_entity_poly.type
_entity_poly.pdbx_seq_one_letter_code
_entity_poly.pdbx_strand_id
1 'polypeptide(L)'
;MTTSVRDLQEQGFGATLRRDSWWVVPALTALVLGAFAVYATWVAWTGVHYEWGPYLSPFYSPLVRPSWWPLSPAFLILVFPGGFRLTCYYYRKAYYRAFFLDPLACAVGEARHDYKGETHFPFILQNVHRLFLYAAVVFIFILSYDVVLAMRWPVNGVLADGAMAPGPREFGVGLGTLVMATNVVLLAGYTFGCHSLRHLVGGGVDCFSCARGGRARYRAWRGVSFLNSHHLTWAWCSLFSVALTDVYIRLCAAGTITDIRIF
;
A
#
# COMPACT_ATOMS: atom_id res chain seq x y z
N MET A 1 33.24 19.92 -27.95
CA MET A 1 33.47 19.45 -26.57
C MET A 1 32.20 18.73 -26.10
N THR A 2 32.24 17.43 -25.93
CA THR A 2 31.09 16.65 -25.40
C THR A 2 31.15 16.76 -23.90
N THR A 3 30.24 17.53 -23.30
CA THR A 3 30.08 17.63 -21.85
C THR A 3 29.79 16.24 -21.27
N SER A 4 30.67 15.75 -20.42
CA SER A 4 30.51 14.43 -19.80
C SER A 4 29.48 14.48 -18.65
N VAL A 5 28.97 13.33 -18.22
CA VAL A 5 28.07 13.26 -17.05
C VAL A 5 28.79 13.77 -15.78
N ARG A 6 30.13 13.60 -15.70
CA ARG A 6 30.96 14.16 -14.63
C ARG A 6 30.98 15.69 -14.63
N ASP A 7 31.10 16.30 -15.81
CA ASP A 7 31.08 17.75 -15.93
C ASP A 7 29.72 18.35 -15.49
N LEU A 8 28.63 17.63 -15.69
CA LEU A 8 27.29 18.03 -15.21
C LEU A 8 27.16 17.93 -13.67
N GLN A 9 27.78 16.93 -13.07
CA GLN A 9 27.82 16.79 -11.61
C GLN A 9 28.61 17.90 -10.94
N GLU A 10 29.71 18.36 -11.58
CA GLU A 10 30.51 19.48 -11.11
C GLU A 10 29.79 20.83 -11.25
N GLN A 11 28.81 20.96 -12.15
CA GLN A 11 28.01 22.17 -12.35
C GLN A 11 26.93 22.38 -11.26
N GLY A 12 26.67 21.38 -10.39
CA GLY A 12 25.77 21.48 -9.25
C GLY A 12 24.38 20.87 -9.46
N PHE A 13 23.56 20.97 -8.42
CA PHE A 13 22.24 20.39 -8.39
C PHE A 13 21.33 20.89 -9.52
N GLY A 14 20.70 19.98 -10.22
CA GLY A 14 19.76 20.27 -11.29
C GLY A 14 20.41 20.61 -12.65
N ALA A 15 21.74 20.69 -12.73
CA ALA A 15 22.44 20.95 -13.99
C ALA A 15 22.13 19.83 -15.00
N THR A 16 21.70 20.20 -16.22
CA THR A 16 21.35 19.21 -17.24
C THR A 16 21.35 19.82 -18.64
N LEU A 17 21.66 19.01 -19.62
CA LEU A 17 21.47 19.32 -21.05
C LEU A 17 20.10 18.83 -21.57
N ARG A 18 19.31 18.19 -20.73
CA ARG A 18 17.98 17.70 -21.10
C ARG A 18 17.02 18.87 -21.33
N ARG A 19 16.20 18.75 -22.37
CA ARG A 19 15.15 19.73 -22.72
C ARG A 19 13.73 19.17 -22.53
N ASP A 20 13.62 17.89 -22.14
CA ASP A 20 12.35 17.23 -21.83
C ASP A 20 11.87 17.56 -20.41
N SER A 21 10.61 17.26 -20.14
CA SER A 21 9.98 17.52 -18.84
C SER A 21 10.36 16.45 -17.79
N TRP A 22 11.66 16.19 -17.62
CA TRP A 22 12.22 15.16 -16.73
C TRP A 22 11.78 15.29 -15.26
N TRP A 23 11.45 16.49 -14.83
CA TRP A 23 11.03 16.82 -13.46
C TRP A 23 9.58 16.43 -13.14
N VAL A 24 8.73 16.23 -14.16
CA VAL A 24 7.28 15.98 -13.98
C VAL A 24 7.03 14.70 -13.20
N VAL A 25 7.72 13.60 -13.56
CA VAL A 25 7.52 12.31 -12.88
C VAL A 25 7.93 12.37 -11.41
N PRO A 26 9.11 12.87 -11.02
CA PRO A 26 9.45 13.08 -9.61
C PRO A 26 8.47 14.00 -8.88
N ALA A 27 8.07 15.11 -9.49
CA ALA A 27 7.15 16.08 -8.88
C ALA A 27 5.76 15.46 -8.63
N LEU A 28 5.17 14.77 -9.61
CA LEU A 28 3.90 14.06 -9.46
C LEU A 28 3.99 12.95 -8.40
N THR A 29 5.12 12.24 -8.38
CA THR A 29 5.36 11.20 -7.35
C THR A 29 5.40 11.81 -5.95
N ALA A 30 6.11 12.91 -5.78
CA ALA A 30 6.17 13.64 -4.50
C ALA A 30 4.78 14.14 -4.08
N LEU A 31 4.03 14.72 -5.01
CA LEU A 31 2.67 15.22 -4.76
C LEU A 31 1.74 14.09 -4.32
N VAL A 32 1.70 12.98 -5.07
CA VAL A 32 0.77 11.86 -4.78
C VAL A 32 1.13 11.16 -3.46
N LEU A 33 2.40 10.85 -3.25
CA LEU A 33 2.84 10.21 -2.01
C LEU A 33 2.71 11.15 -0.81
N GLY A 34 3.01 12.44 -0.98
CA GLY A 34 2.81 13.46 0.04
C GLY A 34 1.34 13.62 0.41
N ALA A 35 0.46 13.74 -0.59
CA ALA A 35 -0.98 13.83 -0.37
C ALA A 35 -1.53 12.59 0.34
N PHE A 36 -1.08 11.39 -0.06
CA PHE A 36 -1.46 10.15 0.61
C PHE A 36 -0.98 10.12 2.07
N ALA A 37 0.26 10.52 2.34
CA ALA A 37 0.80 10.56 3.71
C ALA A 37 0.03 11.54 4.60
N VAL A 38 -0.25 12.75 4.09
CA VAL A 38 -1.06 13.76 4.80
C VAL A 38 -2.47 13.21 5.05
N TYR A 39 -3.12 12.65 4.04
CA TYR A 39 -4.45 12.06 4.17
C TYR A 39 -4.47 10.92 5.21
N ALA A 40 -3.57 9.94 5.08
CA ALA A 40 -3.51 8.80 5.98
C ALA A 40 -3.25 9.22 7.46
N THR A 41 -2.39 10.22 7.66
CA THR A 41 -2.12 10.77 8.99
C THR A 41 -3.33 11.49 9.54
N TRP A 42 -3.98 12.32 8.72
CA TRP A 42 -5.19 13.06 9.13
C TRP A 42 -6.32 12.12 9.52
N VAL A 43 -6.64 11.12 8.70
CA VAL A 43 -7.73 10.17 9.01
C VAL A 43 -7.39 9.30 10.23
N ALA A 44 -6.11 8.93 10.42
CA ALA A 44 -5.68 8.21 11.61
C ALA A 44 -5.80 9.07 12.86
N TRP A 45 -5.52 10.37 12.76
CA TRP A 45 -5.60 11.30 13.90
C TRP A 45 -7.03 11.61 14.31
N THR A 46 -7.91 11.88 13.34
CA THR A 46 -9.30 12.28 13.64
C THR A 46 -10.13 11.20 14.31
N GLY A 47 -9.91 9.93 13.99
CA GLY A 47 -10.57 8.81 14.66
C GLY A 47 -12.10 8.77 14.54
N VAL A 48 -12.66 9.35 13.45
CA VAL A 48 -14.10 9.43 13.23
C VAL A 48 -14.48 8.94 11.83
N HIS A 49 -15.74 8.59 11.61
CA HIS A 49 -16.30 8.20 10.31
C HIS A 49 -15.60 7.03 9.60
N TYR A 50 -15.01 6.10 10.36
CA TYR A 50 -14.30 4.94 9.81
C TYR A 50 -15.14 3.66 9.75
N GLU A 51 -16.38 3.71 10.25
CA GLU A 51 -17.39 2.64 10.19
C GLU A 51 -18.70 3.17 9.64
N TRP A 52 -19.37 2.37 8.82
CA TRP A 52 -20.74 2.63 8.37
C TRP A 52 -21.42 1.32 8.00
N GLY A 53 -22.55 1.02 8.69
CA GLY A 53 -23.24 -0.26 8.49
C GLY A 53 -22.27 -1.44 8.61
N PRO A 54 -22.23 -2.33 7.61
CA PRO A 54 -21.32 -3.48 7.65
C PRO A 54 -19.88 -3.15 7.20
N TYR A 55 -19.55 -1.91 6.91
CA TYR A 55 -18.27 -1.50 6.36
C TYR A 55 -17.32 -0.94 7.41
N LEU A 56 -16.09 -1.41 7.38
CA LEU A 56 -14.98 -0.90 8.18
C LEU A 56 -13.85 -0.38 7.26
N SER A 57 -13.36 0.81 7.54
CA SER A 57 -12.22 1.37 6.83
C SER A 57 -10.97 0.49 6.95
N PRO A 58 -10.25 0.24 5.85
CA PRO A 58 -9.02 -0.56 5.87
C PRO A 58 -7.91 0.07 6.72
N PHE A 59 -7.97 1.37 7.04
CA PHE A 59 -7.04 2.02 7.96
C PHE A 59 -7.30 1.67 9.42
N TYR A 60 -8.46 1.11 9.75
CA TYR A 60 -8.88 0.74 11.10
C TYR A 60 -9.06 -0.77 11.27
N SER A 61 -8.77 -1.58 10.26
CA SER A 61 -8.92 -3.03 10.31
C SER A 61 -7.58 -3.75 10.61
N PRO A 62 -7.56 -4.67 11.60
CA PRO A 62 -8.63 -5.04 12.54
C PRO A 62 -8.87 -3.94 13.58
N LEU A 63 -10.14 -3.73 13.94
CA LEU A 63 -10.47 -2.70 14.94
C LEU A 63 -10.09 -3.16 16.35
N VAL A 64 -8.91 -2.75 16.80
CA VAL A 64 -8.35 -3.08 18.12
C VAL A 64 -8.32 -1.81 18.97
N ARG A 65 -9.07 -1.79 20.09
CA ARG A 65 -9.14 -0.65 21.03
C ARG A 65 -8.70 -1.09 22.42
N PRO A 66 -7.40 -1.23 22.70
CA PRO A 66 -6.93 -1.58 24.01
C PRO A 66 -7.10 -0.40 24.97
N SER A 67 -7.53 -0.66 26.20
CA SER A 67 -7.81 0.37 27.21
C SER A 67 -6.60 1.21 27.61
N TRP A 68 -5.39 0.68 27.41
CA TRP A 68 -4.13 1.35 27.71
C TRP A 68 -3.63 2.28 26.58
N TRP A 69 -4.28 2.27 25.41
CA TRP A 69 -3.85 3.04 24.25
C TRP A 69 -4.65 4.35 24.14
N PRO A 70 -4.01 5.53 24.34
CA PRO A 70 -4.73 6.80 24.37
C PRO A 70 -4.97 7.42 22.98
N LEU A 71 -4.31 6.91 21.95
CA LEU A 71 -4.41 7.43 20.58
C LEU A 71 -5.45 6.66 19.77
N SER A 72 -5.73 7.14 18.57
CA SER A 72 -6.59 6.43 17.62
C SER A 72 -6.07 5.00 17.35
N PRO A 73 -6.97 4.00 17.26
CA PRO A 73 -6.62 2.61 16.92
C PRO A 73 -5.82 2.47 15.63
N ALA A 74 -6.06 3.34 14.67
CA ALA A 74 -5.37 3.34 13.38
C ALA A 74 -3.84 3.39 13.50
N PHE A 75 -3.29 4.10 14.49
CA PHE A 75 -1.84 4.17 14.69
C PHE A 75 -1.21 2.83 15.06
N LEU A 76 -1.92 1.97 15.80
CA LEU A 76 -1.44 0.62 16.11
C LEU A 76 -1.38 -0.26 14.86
N ILE A 77 -2.32 -0.06 13.95
CA ILE A 77 -2.54 -0.91 12.78
C ILE A 77 -1.65 -0.47 11.62
N LEU A 78 -1.61 0.83 11.35
CA LEU A 78 -0.93 1.39 10.18
C LEU A 78 0.59 1.20 10.19
N VAL A 79 1.20 0.91 11.33
CA VAL A 79 2.63 0.56 11.43
C VAL A 79 3.00 -0.61 10.51
N PHE A 80 2.14 -1.62 10.41
CA PHE A 80 2.41 -2.83 9.62
C PHE A 80 2.29 -2.59 8.10
N PRO A 81 1.13 -2.17 7.56
CA PRO A 81 1.02 -1.90 6.12
C PRO A 81 1.86 -0.68 5.70
N GLY A 82 2.00 0.32 6.57
CA GLY A 82 2.89 1.45 6.35
C GLY A 82 4.35 1.03 6.28
N GLY A 83 4.82 0.22 7.23
CA GLY A 83 6.17 -0.34 7.23
C GLY A 83 6.43 -1.21 6.02
N PHE A 84 5.46 -2.03 5.59
CA PHE A 84 5.57 -2.83 4.38
C PHE A 84 5.77 -1.97 3.12
N ARG A 85 5.02 -0.85 3.00
CA ARG A 85 5.19 0.08 1.88
C ARG A 85 6.50 0.87 1.98
N LEU A 86 6.83 1.43 3.14
CA LEU A 86 8.04 2.22 3.33
C LEU A 86 9.33 1.42 3.09
N THR A 87 9.33 0.13 3.42
CA THR A 87 10.49 -0.74 3.20
C THR A 87 10.50 -1.41 1.82
N CYS A 88 9.46 -1.24 1.01
CA CYS A 88 9.38 -1.81 -0.33
C CYS A 88 10.38 -1.14 -1.28
N TYR A 89 11.16 -1.94 -2.00
CA TYR A 89 12.16 -1.47 -2.95
C TYR A 89 11.58 -0.56 -4.05
N TYR A 90 10.38 -0.86 -4.55
CA TYR A 90 9.74 -0.06 -5.60
C TYR A 90 9.30 1.31 -5.08
N TYR A 91 8.71 1.35 -3.88
CA TYR A 91 8.41 2.62 -3.23
C TYR A 91 9.67 3.37 -2.83
N ARG A 92 10.72 2.68 -2.37
CA ARG A 92 12.01 3.30 -2.13
C ARG A 92 12.50 4.07 -3.35
N LYS A 93 12.48 3.43 -4.54
CA LYS A 93 12.87 4.09 -5.78
C LYS A 93 12.03 5.35 -6.06
N ALA A 94 10.73 5.32 -5.74
CA ALA A 94 9.84 6.46 -5.92
C ALA A 94 10.16 7.59 -4.93
N TYR A 95 10.13 7.34 -3.62
CA TYR A 95 10.39 8.40 -2.64
C TYR A 95 11.85 8.86 -2.63
N TYR A 96 12.79 7.96 -2.98
CA TYR A 96 14.19 8.31 -3.07
C TYR A 96 14.45 9.40 -4.11
N ARG A 97 13.89 9.23 -5.30
CA ARG A 97 13.99 10.23 -6.37
C ARG A 97 13.16 11.48 -6.10
N ALA A 98 11.96 11.31 -5.57
CA ALA A 98 11.01 12.38 -5.43
C ALA A 98 11.24 13.28 -4.20
N PHE A 99 11.74 12.72 -3.08
CA PHE A 99 11.93 13.46 -1.83
C PHE A 99 13.40 13.66 -1.47
N PHE A 100 14.25 12.68 -1.75
CA PHE A 100 15.69 12.80 -1.47
C PHE A 100 16.50 13.33 -2.66
N LEU A 101 15.89 13.37 -3.86
CA LEU A 101 16.46 13.90 -5.09
C LEU A 101 17.78 13.20 -5.52
N ASP A 102 17.87 11.87 -5.31
CA ASP A 102 19.11 11.13 -5.42
C ASP A 102 18.95 9.77 -6.12
N PRO A 103 19.24 9.66 -7.39
CA PRO A 103 19.30 10.72 -8.38
C PRO A 103 17.91 11.24 -8.77
N LEU A 104 17.77 12.52 -8.99
CA LEU A 104 16.50 13.13 -9.39
C LEU A 104 16.01 12.58 -10.73
N ALA A 105 16.89 12.56 -11.74
CA ALA A 105 16.65 11.91 -13.04
C ALA A 105 18.00 11.57 -13.70
N CYS A 106 17.98 10.73 -14.74
CA CYS A 106 19.17 10.45 -15.52
C CYS A 106 19.72 11.72 -16.20
N ALA A 107 21.03 11.91 -16.21
CA ALA A 107 21.72 13.06 -16.77
C ALA A 107 21.28 14.41 -16.19
N VAL A 108 20.96 14.44 -14.92
CA VAL A 108 20.67 15.64 -14.13
C VAL A 108 21.62 15.65 -12.93
N GLY A 109 22.21 16.81 -12.62
CA GLY A 109 23.14 16.99 -11.51
C GLY A 109 22.49 16.65 -10.17
N GLU A 110 23.18 15.87 -9.35
CA GLU A 110 22.71 15.33 -8.09
C GLU A 110 22.98 16.28 -6.92
N ALA A 111 22.13 16.27 -5.90
CA ALA A 111 22.32 17.05 -4.68
C ALA A 111 23.40 16.46 -3.76
N ARG A 112 23.72 15.17 -3.91
CA ARG A 112 24.62 14.41 -3.06
C ARG A 112 25.55 13.55 -3.90
N HIS A 113 26.82 13.49 -3.51
CA HIS A 113 27.82 12.67 -4.18
C HIS A 113 28.11 11.35 -3.47
N ASP A 114 27.65 11.20 -2.21
CA ASP A 114 27.95 10.06 -1.34
C ASP A 114 26.71 9.19 -1.07
N TYR A 115 26.37 8.35 -2.00
CA TYR A 115 25.34 7.31 -1.75
C TYR A 115 25.95 6.14 -0.96
N LYS A 116 25.50 5.98 0.28
CA LYS A 116 25.99 4.91 1.18
C LYS A 116 25.14 3.62 1.13
N GLY A 117 24.07 3.60 0.34
CA GLY A 117 23.21 2.42 0.12
C GLY A 117 22.47 1.91 1.36
N GLU A 118 22.04 0.65 1.28
CA GLU A 118 21.22 -0.01 2.30
C GLU A 118 22.03 -0.50 3.52
N THR A 119 23.33 -0.28 3.55
CA THR A 119 24.17 -0.65 4.68
C THR A 119 24.19 0.41 5.78
N HIS A 120 23.64 1.61 5.50
CA HIS A 120 23.62 2.75 6.42
C HIS A 120 22.19 3.22 6.70
N PHE A 121 21.99 3.83 7.88
CA PHE A 121 20.73 4.47 8.23
C PHE A 121 20.44 5.65 7.27
N PRO A 122 19.20 5.89 6.82
CA PRO A 122 17.97 5.14 7.18
C PRO A 122 17.70 3.89 6.32
N PHE A 123 18.48 3.63 5.26
CA PHE A 123 18.16 2.59 4.27
C PHE A 123 18.39 1.17 4.77
N ILE A 124 19.20 0.98 5.80
CA ILE A 124 19.35 -0.32 6.47
C ILE A 124 18.00 -0.87 6.98
N LEU A 125 17.03 0.01 7.29
CA LEU A 125 15.68 -0.38 7.70
C LEU A 125 14.91 -1.14 6.60
N GLN A 126 15.33 -1.07 5.34
CA GLN A 126 14.73 -1.84 4.25
C GLN A 126 14.93 -3.35 4.40
N ASN A 127 15.93 -3.77 5.15
CA ASN A 127 16.21 -5.18 5.40
C ASN A 127 15.12 -5.85 6.26
N VAL A 128 14.29 -5.07 6.98
CA VAL A 128 13.14 -5.59 7.74
C VAL A 128 11.89 -5.80 6.89
N HIS A 129 11.94 -5.51 5.59
CA HIS A 129 10.80 -5.66 4.67
C HIS A 129 10.16 -7.05 4.72
N ARG A 130 10.97 -8.09 4.90
CA ARG A 130 10.47 -9.48 5.00
C ARG A 130 9.61 -9.70 6.24
N LEU A 131 9.89 -9.02 7.36
CA LEU A 131 9.06 -9.10 8.56
C LEU A 131 7.70 -8.43 8.32
N PHE A 132 7.71 -7.26 7.69
CA PHE A 132 6.47 -6.60 7.30
C PHE A 132 5.67 -7.37 6.23
N LEU A 133 6.31 -8.18 5.38
CA LEU A 133 5.62 -9.07 4.45
C LEU A 133 4.74 -10.08 5.20
N TYR A 134 5.24 -10.71 6.27
CA TYR A 134 4.43 -11.64 7.05
C TYR A 134 3.20 -10.97 7.64
N ALA A 135 3.37 -9.78 8.21
CA ALA A 135 2.25 -8.98 8.67
C ALA A 135 1.28 -8.62 7.52
N ALA A 136 1.79 -8.18 6.37
CA ALA A 136 0.97 -7.84 5.21
C ALA A 136 0.13 -9.03 4.71
N VAL A 137 0.68 -10.25 4.72
CA VAL A 137 -0.07 -11.47 4.38
C VAL A 137 -1.22 -11.68 5.36
N VAL A 138 -0.98 -11.54 6.67
CA VAL A 138 -2.04 -11.63 7.69
C VAL A 138 -3.12 -10.57 7.46
N PHE A 139 -2.73 -9.33 7.14
CA PHE A 139 -3.68 -8.26 6.83
C PHE A 139 -4.55 -8.55 5.60
N ILE A 140 -4.04 -9.23 4.56
CA ILE A 140 -4.87 -9.65 3.43
C ILE A 140 -5.99 -10.59 3.89
N PHE A 141 -5.71 -11.53 4.79
CA PHE A 141 -6.76 -12.41 5.33
C PHE A 141 -7.76 -11.65 6.19
N ILE A 142 -7.32 -10.71 7.02
CA ILE A 142 -8.19 -9.87 7.86
C ILE A 142 -9.12 -9.04 6.97
N LEU A 143 -8.57 -8.31 5.99
CA LEU A 143 -9.37 -7.50 5.07
C LEU A 143 -10.29 -8.33 4.19
N SER A 144 -9.90 -9.57 3.83
CA SER A 144 -10.80 -10.51 3.13
C SER A 144 -11.97 -10.92 4.02
N TYR A 145 -11.73 -11.12 5.31
CA TYR A 145 -12.79 -11.39 6.29
C TYR A 145 -13.72 -10.19 6.45
N ASP A 146 -13.19 -8.95 6.44
CA ASP A 146 -14.03 -7.74 6.47
C ASP A 146 -14.96 -7.66 5.26
N VAL A 147 -14.50 -8.07 4.07
CA VAL A 147 -15.38 -8.19 2.88
C VAL A 147 -16.50 -9.20 3.11
N VAL A 148 -16.22 -10.33 3.77
CA VAL A 148 -17.26 -11.30 4.13
C VAL A 148 -18.25 -10.72 5.17
N LEU A 149 -17.74 -9.95 6.13
CA LEU A 149 -18.59 -9.23 7.08
C LEU A 149 -19.42 -8.14 6.40
N ALA A 150 -18.87 -7.47 5.41
CA ALA A 150 -19.53 -6.46 4.58
C ALA A 150 -20.72 -7.01 3.76
N MET A 151 -20.85 -8.34 3.65
CA MET A 151 -22.01 -9.02 3.05
C MET A 151 -23.10 -9.36 4.06
N ARG A 152 -22.92 -9.04 5.36
CA ARG A 152 -23.89 -9.30 6.43
C ARG A 152 -24.66 -8.03 6.78
N TRP A 153 -25.72 -7.77 6.04
CA TRP A 153 -26.53 -6.58 6.20
C TRP A 153 -27.53 -6.70 7.34
N PRO A 154 -27.78 -5.61 8.09
CA PRO A 154 -28.85 -5.58 9.07
C PRO A 154 -30.22 -5.53 8.36
N VAL A 155 -31.14 -6.44 8.73
CA VAL A 155 -32.50 -6.44 8.18
C VAL A 155 -33.24 -5.15 8.48
N ASN A 156 -32.99 -4.55 9.66
CA ASN A 156 -33.60 -3.30 10.10
C ASN A 156 -32.87 -2.05 9.57
N GLY A 157 -31.92 -2.21 8.63
CA GLY A 157 -31.19 -1.10 8.02
C GLY A 157 -30.03 -0.54 8.86
N VAL A 158 -29.45 0.55 8.37
CA VAL A 158 -28.37 1.29 9.03
C VAL A 158 -28.98 2.52 9.69
N LEU A 159 -28.61 2.78 10.94
CA LEU A 159 -29.09 3.93 11.71
C LEU A 159 -28.47 5.24 11.20
N ALA A 160 -29.04 6.38 11.59
CA ALA A 160 -28.57 7.71 11.17
C ALA A 160 -27.12 8.02 11.62
N ASP A 161 -26.66 7.39 12.69
CA ASP A 161 -25.30 7.49 13.19
C ASP A 161 -24.31 6.54 12.47
N GLY A 162 -24.79 5.82 11.46
CA GLY A 162 -23.99 4.83 10.72
C GLY A 162 -23.89 3.47 11.40
N ALA A 163 -24.45 3.26 12.59
CA ALA A 163 -24.46 1.98 13.26
C ALA A 163 -25.43 0.99 12.59
N MET A 164 -25.14 -0.29 12.70
CA MET A 164 -26.08 -1.32 12.26
C MET A 164 -27.25 -1.43 13.25
N ALA A 165 -28.49 -1.33 12.77
CA ALA A 165 -29.66 -1.55 13.61
C ALA A 165 -29.60 -2.95 14.26
N PRO A 166 -30.03 -3.09 15.52
CA PRO A 166 -30.08 -4.37 16.20
C PRO A 166 -31.07 -5.31 15.51
N GLY A 167 -30.74 -6.61 15.45
CA GLY A 167 -31.61 -7.63 14.86
C GLY A 167 -30.87 -8.64 13.98
N PRO A 168 -31.63 -9.42 13.22
CA PRO A 168 -31.06 -10.44 12.35
C PRO A 168 -30.25 -9.82 11.22
N ARG A 169 -29.33 -10.61 10.66
CA ARG A 169 -28.50 -10.27 9.51
C ARG A 169 -28.97 -11.10 8.31
N GLU A 170 -28.92 -10.49 7.16
CA GLU A 170 -29.20 -11.14 5.88
C GLU A 170 -28.00 -10.98 4.95
N PHE A 171 -27.93 -11.83 3.94
CA PHE A 171 -26.94 -11.68 2.90
C PHE A 171 -27.28 -10.47 2.02
N GLY A 172 -26.32 -9.63 1.78
CA GLY A 172 -26.48 -8.47 0.89
C GLY A 172 -25.14 -8.01 0.33
N VAL A 173 -25.19 -7.41 -0.82
CA VAL A 173 -24.02 -6.84 -1.50
C VAL A 173 -24.35 -5.40 -1.88
N GLY A 174 -23.61 -4.46 -1.33
CA GLY A 174 -23.67 -3.07 -1.71
C GLY A 174 -22.47 -2.64 -2.56
N LEU A 175 -22.51 -1.43 -3.06
CA LEU A 175 -21.40 -0.84 -3.80
C LEU A 175 -20.13 -0.79 -2.92
N GLY A 176 -20.27 -0.45 -1.64
CA GLY A 176 -19.16 -0.48 -0.68
C GLY A 176 -18.54 -1.87 -0.51
N THR A 177 -19.33 -2.94 -0.56
CA THR A 177 -18.81 -4.32 -0.56
C THR A 177 -17.89 -4.56 -1.77
N LEU A 178 -18.28 -4.10 -2.97
CA LEU A 178 -17.47 -4.22 -4.19
C LEU A 178 -16.20 -3.37 -4.11
N VAL A 179 -16.29 -2.18 -3.56
CA VAL A 179 -15.13 -1.29 -3.34
C VAL A 179 -14.14 -1.96 -2.40
N MET A 180 -14.58 -2.51 -1.27
CA MET A 180 -13.73 -3.27 -0.33
C MET A 180 -13.12 -4.50 -0.98
N ALA A 181 -13.90 -5.28 -1.73
CA ALA A 181 -13.41 -6.47 -2.43
C ALA A 181 -12.34 -6.12 -3.46
N THR A 182 -12.56 -5.08 -4.26
CA THR A 182 -11.57 -4.57 -5.23
C THR A 182 -10.28 -4.15 -4.53
N ASN A 183 -10.39 -3.44 -3.40
CA ASN A 183 -9.23 -3.06 -2.60
C ASN A 183 -8.44 -4.28 -2.13
N VAL A 184 -9.10 -5.32 -1.63
CA VAL A 184 -8.42 -6.56 -1.19
C VAL A 184 -7.71 -7.24 -2.35
N VAL A 185 -8.32 -7.32 -3.53
CA VAL A 185 -7.69 -7.91 -4.72
C VAL A 185 -6.42 -7.14 -5.12
N LEU A 186 -6.49 -5.81 -5.14
CA LEU A 186 -5.33 -4.97 -5.50
C LEU A 186 -4.22 -5.04 -4.45
N LEU A 187 -4.57 -5.05 -3.16
CA LEU A 187 -3.62 -5.25 -2.06
C LEU A 187 -2.99 -6.64 -2.08
N ALA A 188 -3.77 -7.68 -2.42
CA ALA A 188 -3.28 -9.04 -2.58
C ALA A 188 -2.29 -9.13 -3.75
N GLY A 189 -2.60 -8.51 -4.90
CA GLY A 189 -1.69 -8.40 -6.04
C GLY A 189 -0.36 -7.75 -5.65
N TYR A 190 -0.40 -6.68 -4.86
CA TYR A 190 0.78 -6.01 -4.32
C TYR A 190 1.55 -6.91 -3.34
N THR A 191 0.88 -7.50 -2.36
CA THR A 191 1.51 -8.31 -1.31
C THR A 191 2.09 -9.60 -1.86
N PHE A 192 1.32 -10.34 -2.65
CA PHE A 192 1.76 -11.61 -3.24
C PHE A 192 2.69 -11.43 -4.45
N GLY A 193 2.72 -10.25 -5.06
CA GLY A 193 3.71 -9.87 -6.06
C GLY A 193 5.05 -9.42 -5.47
N CYS A 194 5.22 -9.43 -4.16
CA CYS A 194 6.43 -8.93 -3.49
C CYS A 194 7.68 -9.74 -3.86
N HIS A 195 8.78 -9.03 -4.10
CA HIS A 195 10.09 -9.64 -4.37
C HIS A 195 10.55 -10.54 -3.22
N SER A 196 10.31 -10.15 -1.97
CA SER A 196 10.63 -10.98 -0.80
C SER A 196 9.85 -12.28 -0.79
N LEU A 197 8.57 -12.28 -1.19
CA LEU A 197 7.79 -13.51 -1.32
C LEU A 197 8.32 -14.41 -2.44
N ARG A 198 8.72 -13.82 -3.56
CA ARG A 198 9.36 -14.57 -4.65
C ARG A 198 10.61 -15.31 -4.19
N HIS A 199 11.43 -14.67 -3.35
CA HIS A 199 12.59 -15.29 -2.72
C HIS A 199 12.22 -16.37 -1.70
N LEU A 200 11.18 -16.18 -0.89
CA LEU A 200 10.71 -17.20 0.04
C LEU A 200 10.23 -18.46 -0.67
N VAL A 201 9.54 -18.32 -1.79
CA VAL A 201 8.99 -19.45 -2.56
C VAL A 201 10.07 -20.13 -3.39
N GLY A 202 10.93 -19.39 -4.07
CA GLY A 202 11.89 -19.92 -5.05
C GLY A 202 13.36 -19.80 -4.67
N GLY A 203 13.72 -19.03 -3.64
CA GLY A 203 15.11 -18.83 -3.25
C GLY A 203 15.75 -20.07 -2.65
N GLY A 204 17.07 -20.22 -2.87
CA GLY A 204 17.84 -21.37 -2.38
C GLY A 204 17.53 -22.69 -3.10
N VAL A 205 16.91 -22.65 -4.29
CA VAL A 205 16.62 -23.83 -5.11
C VAL A 205 17.23 -23.63 -6.49
N ASP A 206 18.33 -24.31 -6.74
CA ASP A 206 18.99 -24.30 -8.05
C ASP A 206 18.32 -25.26 -9.04
N CYS A 207 17.66 -26.30 -8.52
CA CYS A 207 16.98 -27.33 -9.32
C CYS A 207 15.61 -27.66 -8.71
N PHE A 208 14.52 -27.15 -9.29
CA PHE A 208 13.16 -27.45 -8.82
C PHE A 208 12.79 -28.93 -8.98
N SER A 209 13.23 -29.58 -10.06
CA SER A 209 12.96 -31.00 -10.30
C SER A 209 13.67 -31.92 -9.31
N CYS A 210 14.77 -31.47 -8.74
CA CYS A 210 15.57 -32.21 -7.77
C CYS A 210 15.05 -32.04 -6.33
N ALA A 211 14.24 -31.01 -6.06
CA ALA A 211 13.77 -30.69 -4.71
C ALA A 211 12.47 -31.42 -4.36
N ARG A 212 12.33 -31.83 -3.11
CA ARG A 212 11.09 -32.43 -2.60
C ARG A 212 9.93 -31.42 -2.74
N GLY A 213 8.83 -31.80 -3.41
CA GLY A 213 7.72 -30.90 -3.72
C GLY A 213 8.03 -29.85 -4.81
N GLY A 214 9.12 -29.98 -5.54
CA GLY A 214 9.65 -28.99 -6.48
C GLY A 214 8.67 -28.56 -7.56
N ARG A 215 7.79 -29.47 -8.04
CA ARG A 215 6.74 -29.11 -9.02
C ARG A 215 5.73 -28.11 -8.46
N ALA A 216 5.25 -28.32 -7.24
CA ALA A 216 4.31 -27.40 -6.58
C ALA A 216 5.00 -26.05 -6.28
N ARG A 217 6.23 -26.09 -5.76
CA ARG A 217 7.05 -24.92 -5.49
C ARG A 217 7.32 -24.11 -6.75
N TYR A 218 7.62 -24.77 -7.87
CA TYR A 218 7.80 -24.11 -9.17
C TYR A 218 6.53 -23.43 -9.67
N ARG A 219 5.35 -24.08 -9.53
CA ARG A 219 4.07 -23.47 -9.91
C ARG A 219 3.80 -22.22 -9.07
N ALA A 220 3.99 -22.30 -7.74
CA ALA A 220 3.85 -21.15 -6.85
C ALA A 220 4.83 -20.03 -7.22
N TRP A 221 6.10 -20.35 -7.49
CA TRP A 221 7.10 -19.38 -7.92
C TRP A 221 6.72 -18.70 -9.26
N ARG A 222 6.18 -19.44 -10.21
CA ARG A 222 5.67 -18.87 -11.47
C ARG A 222 4.55 -17.87 -11.24
N GLY A 223 3.57 -18.22 -10.39
CA GLY A 223 2.46 -17.31 -10.03
C GLY A 223 2.96 -16.03 -9.38
N VAL A 224 3.83 -16.16 -8.37
CA VAL A 224 4.45 -15.00 -7.71
C VAL A 224 5.29 -14.19 -8.70
N SER A 225 6.02 -14.83 -9.62
CA SER A 225 6.83 -14.14 -10.63
C SER A 225 5.97 -13.35 -11.63
N PHE A 226 4.81 -13.86 -12.00
CA PHE A 226 3.83 -13.15 -12.84
C PHE A 226 3.32 -11.89 -12.13
N LEU A 227 2.91 -12.00 -10.86
CA LEU A 227 2.49 -10.84 -10.07
C LEU A 227 3.65 -9.84 -9.87
N ASN A 228 4.86 -10.35 -9.65
CA ASN A 228 6.05 -9.53 -9.44
C ASN A 228 6.44 -8.72 -10.69
N SER A 229 6.22 -9.23 -11.89
CA SER A 229 6.49 -8.48 -13.13
C SER A 229 5.65 -7.20 -13.24
N HIS A 230 4.49 -7.14 -12.58
CA HIS A 230 3.59 -5.98 -12.52
C HIS A 230 3.56 -5.32 -11.14
N HIS A 231 4.56 -5.57 -10.28
CA HIS A 231 4.53 -5.15 -8.89
C HIS A 231 4.39 -3.63 -8.72
N LEU A 232 5.02 -2.84 -9.59
CA LEU A 232 4.88 -1.37 -9.57
C LEU A 232 3.43 -0.93 -9.82
N THR A 233 2.75 -1.55 -10.77
CA THR A 233 1.34 -1.28 -11.07
C THR A 233 0.46 -1.64 -9.86
N TRP A 234 0.63 -2.83 -9.29
CA TRP A 234 -0.07 -3.22 -8.07
C TRP A 234 0.19 -2.26 -6.92
N ALA A 235 1.44 -1.79 -6.77
CA ALA A 235 1.81 -0.85 -5.73
C ALA A 235 1.01 0.46 -5.81
N TRP A 236 0.92 1.06 -7.00
CA TRP A 236 0.17 2.29 -7.21
C TRP A 236 -1.35 2.07 -7.15
N CYS A 237 -1.88 1.07 -7.86
CA CYS A 237 -3.31 0.80 -7.85
C CYS A 237 -3.83 0.51 -6.45
N SER A 238 -3.10 -0.28 -5.66
CA SER A 238 -3.50 -0.57 -4.27
C SER A 238 -3.35 0.64 -3.33
N LEU A 239 -2.45 1.59 -3.61
CA LEU A 239 -2.33 2.82 -2.85
C LEU A 239 -3.58 3.70 -3.04
N PHE A 240 -3.98 3.91 -4.30
CA PHE A 240 -5.20 4.65 -4.60
C PHE A 240 -6.44 3.94 -4.08
N SER A 241 -6.53 2.63 -4.28
CA SER A 241 -7.68 1.84 -3.85
C SER A 241 -7.91 1.90 -2.34
N VAL A 242 -6.84 1.78 -1.53
CA VAL A 242 -7.00 1.83 -0.07
C VAL A 242 -7.46 3.20 0.42
N ALA A 243 -6.96 4.28 -0.21
CA ALA A 243 -7.44 5.64 0.10
C ALA A 243 -8.88 5.84 -0.35
N LEU A 244 -9.24 5.44 -1.57
CA LEU A 244 -10.60 5.57 -2.10
C LEU A 244 -11.62 4.75 -1.30
N THR A 245 -11.23 3.58 -0.81
CA THR A 245 -12.09 2.74 0.05
C THR A 245 -12.38 3.44 1.37
N ASP A 246 -11.37 4.03 2.02
CA ASP A 246 -11.56 4.81 3.23
C ASP A 246 -12.42 6.05 2.98
N VAL A 247 -12.15 6.80 1.91
CA VAL A 247 -12.97 7.97 1.51
C VAL A 247 -14.43 7.56 1.30
N TYR A 248 -14.68 6.46 0.60
CA TYR A 248 -16.03 5.97 0.35
C TYR A 248 -16.79 5.71 1.65
N ILE A 249 -16.18 4.96 2.57
CA ILE A 249 -16.79 4.63 3.86
C ILE A 249 -17.04 5.88 4.70
N ARG A 250 -16.10 6.85 4.69
CA ARG A 250 -16.25 8.14 5.39
C ARG A 250 -17.37 8.97 4.81
N LEU A 251 -17.54 9.01 3.51
CA LEU A 251 -18.64 9.73 2.86
C LEU A 251 -20.00 9.13 3.21
N CYS A 252 -20.09 7.80 3.29
CA CYS A 252 -21.28 7.11 3.78
C CYS A 252 -21.53 7.44 5.27
N ALA A 253 -20.50 7.34 6.11
CA ALA A 253 -20.60 7.61 7.55
C ALA A 253 -20.93 9.07 7.87
N ALA A 254 -20.49 10.02 7.02
CA ALA A 254 -20.83 11.43 7.13
C ALA A 254 -22.21 11.78 6.54
N GLY A 255 -22.95 10.80 5.99
CA GLY A 255 -24.23 11.02 5.34
C GLY A 255 -24.17 11.83 4.04
N THR A 256 -22.97 12.02 3.47
CA THR A 256 -22.76 12.75 2.23
C THR A 256 -23.23 11.96 1.02
N ILE A 257 -23.05 10.64 1.04
CA ILE A 257 -23.54 9.70 0.04
C ILE A 257 -24.29 8.56 0.72
N THR A 258 -25.21 7.96 -0.03
CA THR A 258 -25.91 6.75 0.40
C THR A 258 -25.36 5.57 -0.39
N ASP A 259 -25.04 4.48 0.30
CA ASP A 259 -24.60 3.26 -0.38
C ASP A 259 -25.73 2.65 -1.20
N ILE A 260 -25.40 2.12 -2.35
CA ILE A 260 -26.33 1.45 -3.25
C ILE A 260 -26.28 -0.05 -2.95
N ARG A 261 -27.36 -0.60 -2.38
CA ARG A 261 -27.52 -2.03 -2.20
C ARG A 261 -27.91 -2.66 -3.54
N ILE A 262 -27.14 -3.66 -3.97
CA ILE A 262 -27.34 -4.38 -5.23
C ILE A 262 -28.22 -5.62 -5.02
N PHE A 263 -28.02 -6.29 -3.87
CA PHE A 263 -28.80 -7.43 -3.41
C PHE A 263 -29.27 -7.24 -1.97
#